data_60d7d5b6d50bcb348ba38f50b35b649e
#
_entry.id   60d7d5b6d50bcb348ba38f50b35b649e
#
_cell.length_a   1.000
_cell.length_b   1.000
_cell.length_c   1.000
_cell.angle_alpha   90.00
_cell.angle_beta   90.00
_cell.angle_gamma   90.00
#
_symmetry.space_group_name_H-M   'P 1'
#
loop_
_entity.id
_entity.type
_entity.pdbx_description
1 polymer ?
#
loop_
_entity_poly.entity_id
_entity_poly.type
_entity_poly.pdbx_seq_one_letter_code
_entity_poly.pdbx_strand_id
1 'polypeptide(L)'
;MSEKSKGIIIFASNTDKIDYLEIAARCASLVRHTLKLPVTLITDDEQYQNSVFDNIVRIAALDNTNTKYYNNTTWAWRNKSRYLAYELSPYDTTILLDADYLALTDNLLKLLDTHFDYLIVKDSYNTQEVLTQPMARGSINFLWATVVVFNKTQITKNLFELVARIENRYSYYCAMFNIFNQSYRNDYAFAIADLIINGYHLDNNKRIPWSMFTFDSDIKNMERLNESLIIRTDKNAHIIPVQDIHIMDKLYLLSDSYKNFLEEYINAA
;
A
#
# COMPACT_ATOMS: atom_id res chain seq x y z
N MET A 1 -14.73 -1.17 -28.81
CA MET A 1 -14.62 -1.55 -27.40
C MET A 1 -14.47 -0.27 -26.62
N SER A 2 -15.28 -0.03 -25.57
CA SER A 2 -15.05 1.10 -24.68
C SER A 2 -13.67 0.95 -24.01
N GLU A 3 -12.97 2.06 -23.88
CA GLU A 3 -11.71 2.07 -23.15
C GLU A 3 -11.95 1.64 -21.69
N LYS A 4 -11.14 0.73 -21.17
CA LYS A 4 -11.28 0.26 -19.79
C LYS A 4 -10.97 1.38 -18.82
N SER A 5 -11.83 1.57 -17.84
CA SER A 5 -11.61 2.57 -16.78
C SER A 5 -10.43 2.17 -15.89
N LYS A 6 -9.54 3.12 -15.61
CA LYS A 6 -8.35 2.94 -14.79
C LYS A 6 -8.38 3.90 -13.61
N GLY A 7 -7.98 3.47 -12.42
CA GLY A 7 -7.93 4.36 -11.26
C GLY A 7 -7.26 3.74 -10.03
N ILE A 8 -7.19 4.53 -8.98
CA ILE A 8 -6.51 4.22 -7.74
C ILE A 8 -7.52 4.10 -6.61
N ILE A 9 -7.34 3.13 -5.73
CA ILE A 9 -8.07 3.06 -4.47
C ILE A 9 -7.11 3.08 -3.29
N ILE A 10 -7.51 3.80 -2.25
CA ILE A 10 -6.79 3.91 -0.98
C ILE A 10 -7.77 3.61 0.14
N PHE A 11 -7.41 2.70 1.04
CA PHE A 11 -8.15 2.46 2.28
C PHE A 11 -7.52 3.28 3.39
N ALA A 12 -8.33 4.11 4.07
CA ALA A 12 -7.88 4.87 5.23
C ALA A 12 -8.98 5.00 6.27
N SER A 13 -8.62 4.74 7.51
CA SER A 13 -9.46 4.90 8.70
C SER A 13 -8.62 5.45 9.83
N ASN A 14 -9.09 6.51 10.47
CA ASN A 14 -8.37 7.15 11.56
C ASN A 14 -8.26 6.25 12.79
N THR A 15 -7.19 6.43 13.52
CA THR A 15 -6.99 5.86 14.85
C THR A 15 -6.87 6.99 15.88
N ASP A 16 -6.87 6.67 17.16
CA ASP A 16 -6.71 7.66 18.22
C ASP A 16 -5.36 8.41 18.16
N LYS A 17 -4.39 7.89 17.41
CA LYS A 17 -3.02 8.42 17.37
C LYS A 17 -2.61 8.96 16.01
N ILE A 18 -3.18 8.46 14.92
CA ILE A 18 -2.77 8.77 13.55
C ILE A 18 -3.99 9.14 12.73
N ASP A 19 -3.90 10.28 12.06
CA ASP A 19 -4.85 10.71 11.05
C ASP A 19 -4.48 10.11 9.68
N TYR A 20 -4.96 8.88 9.45
CA TYR A 20 -4.74 8.20 8.17
C TYR A 20 -5.53 8.83 7.01
N LEU A 21 -6.60 9.57 7.30
CA LEU A 21 -7.37 10.27 6.26
C LEU A 21 -6.57 11.44 5.70
N GLU A 22 -5.85 12.17 6.54
CA GLU A 22 -4.94 13.22 6.09
C GLU A 22 -3.75 12.62 5.31
N ILE A 23 -3.15 11.52 5.77
CA ILE A 23 -2.08 10.84 5.04
C ILE A 23 -2.60 10.39 3.66
N ALA A 24 -3.80 9.81 3.58
CA ALA A 24 -4.42 9.40 2.33
C ALA A 24 -4.70 10.58 1.40
N ALA A 25 -5.12 11.73 1.94
CA ALA A 25 -5.35 12.93 1.14
C ALA A 25 -4.04 13.47 0.53
N ARG A 26 -2.96 13.47 1.29
CA ARG A 26 -1.62 13.84 0.80
C ARG A 26 -1.11 12.86 -0.26
N CYS A 27 -1.30 11.55 -0.03
CA CYS A 27 -1.00 10.53 -1.03
C CYS A 27 -1.83 10.73 -2.30
N ALA A 28 -3.14 10.98 -2.18
CA ALA A 28 -4.03 11.23 -3.31
C ALA A 28 -3.58 12.46 -4.12
N SER A 29 -3.17 13.55 -3.46
CA SER A 29 -2.65 14.74 -4.14
C SER A 29 -1.43 14.40 -4.99
N LEU A 30 -0.49 13.62 -4.45
CA LEU A 30 0.72 13.20 -5.16
C LEU A 30 0.40 12.29 -6.34
N VAL A 31 -0.38 11.22 -6.14
CA VAL A 31 -0.68 10.25 -7.20
C VAL A 31 -1.52 10.88 -8.33
N ARG A 32 -2.43 11.80 -8.02
CA ARG A 32 -3.16 12.58 -9.04
C ARG A 32 -2.22 13.43 -9.87
N HIS A 33 -1.22 14.06 -9.25
CA HIS A 33 -0.21 14.84 -9.95
C HIS A 33 0.65 13.96 -10.85
N THR A 34 1.19 12.87 -10.30
CA THR A 34 2.18 12.02 -10.98
C THR A 34 1.56 11.06 -11.99
N LEU A 35 0.48 10.38 -11.60
CA LEU A 35 -0.14 9.32 -12.42
C LEU A 35 -1.35 9.83 -13.22
N LYS A 36 -1.91 10.98 -12.87
CA LYS A 36 -3.09 11.60 -13.54
C LYS A 36 -4.29 10.64 -13.63
N LEU A 37 -4.44 9.79 -12.63
CA LEU A 37 -5.55 8.84 -12.50
C LEU A 37 -6.55 9.31 -11.43
N PRO A 38 -7.84 8.98 -11.58
CA PRO A 38 -8.83 9.24 -10.56
C PRO A 38 -8.54 8.40 -9.30
N VAL A 39 -8.81 8.97 -8.13
CA VAL A 39 -8.56 8.36 -6.83
C VAL A 39 -9.86 8.20 -6.05
N THR A 40 -10.14 6.98 -5.60
CA THR A 40 -11.25 6.66 -4.72
C THR A 40 -10.72 6.34 -3.32
N LEU A 41 -11.23 7.06 -2.32
CA LEU A 41 -11.02 6.73 -0.91
C LEU A 41 -12.05 5.71 -0.45
N ILE A 42 -11.62 4.71 0.32
CA ILE A 42 -12.50 3.78 1.03
C ILE A 42 -12.25 3.99 2.54
N THR A 43 -13.31 4.39 3.26
CA THR A 43 -13.21 4.77 4.68
C THR A 43 -14.43 4.34 5.48
N ASP A 44 -14.28 4.22 6.79
CA ASP A 44 -15.35 4.03 7.76
C ASP A 44 -15.83 5.35 8.40
N ASP A 45 -15.26 6.50 8.01
CA ASP A 45 -15.70 7.82 8.46
C ASP A 45 -16.89 8.29 7.62
N GLU A 46 -18.06 8.39 8.27
CA GLU A 46 -19.32 8.76 7.61
C GLU A 46 -19.36 10.23 7.18
N GLN A 47 -18.59 11.10 7.84
CA GLN A 47 -18.65 12.54 7.63
C GLN A 47 -17.48 13.10 6.80
N TYR A 48 -16.44 12.31 6.59
CA TYR A 48 -15.26 12.77 5.89
C TYR A 48 -15.58 13.21 4.46
N GLN A 49 -15.10 14.39 4.09
CA GLN A 49 -15.21 14.99 2.76
C GLN A 49 -13.87 15.63 2.40
N ASN A 50 -13.36 15.38 1.23
CA ASN A 50 -12.17 16.04 0.70
C ASN A 50 -12.19 15.98 -0.83
N SER A 51 -12.08 17.12 -1.49
CA SER A 51 -12.17 17.27 -2.96
C SER A 51 -10.97 16.69 -3.72
N VAL A 52 -9.91 16.24 -3.02
CA VAL A 52 -8.79 15.55 -3.64
C VAL A 52 -9.18 14.17 -4.16
N PHE A 53 -10.22 13.56 -3.60
CA PHE A 53 -10.75 12.28 -4.04
C PHE A 53 -11.88 12.48 -5.06
N ASP A 54 -11.84 11.72 -6.14
CA ASP A 54 -12.92 11.71 -7.14
C ASP A 54 -14.16 11.00 -6.62
N ASN A 55 -13.95 9.98 -5.75
CA ASN A 55 -15.03 9.28 -5.08
C ASN A 55 -14.63 8.95 -3.64
N ILE A 56 -15.63 8.88 -2.75
CA ILE A 56 -15.48 8.41 -1.38
C ILE A 56 -16.51 7.30 -1.15
N VAL A 57 -16.05 6.08 -0.97
CA VAL A 57 -16.88 4.90 -0.66
C VAL A 57 -16.83 4.66 0.84
N ARG A 58 -18.01 4.65 1.47
CA ARG A 58 -18.13 4.40 2.91
C ARG A 58 -18.44 2.95 3.18
N ILE A 59 -17.68 2.39 4.09
CA ILE A 59 -17.90 1.02 4.58
C ILE A 59 -18.33 1.09 6.05
N ALA A 60 -19.15 0.13 6.48
CA ALA A 60 -19.46 0.02 7.91
C ALA A 60 -18.15 -0.12 8.70
N ALA A 61 -18.08 0.55 9.86
CA ALA A 61 -16.98 0.35 10.80
C ALA A 61 -16.99 -1.13 11.20
N LEU A 62 -16.20 -1.93 10.50
CA LEU A 62 -15.99 -3.32 10.85
C LEU A 62 -15.24 -3.34 12.19
N ASP A 63 -15.42 -4.38 12.98
CA ASP A 63 -14.58 -4.62 14.18
C ASP A 63 -13.14 -4.93 13.71
N ASN A 64 -12.47 -3.88 13.26
CA ASN A 64 -11.20 -3.88 12.56
C ASN A 64 -10.01 -3.70 13.50
N THR A 65 -10.22 -3.86 14.80
CA THR A 65 -9.14 -3.70 15.78
C THR A 65 -8.09 -4.78 15.58
N ASN A 66 -7.14 -4.45 14.73
CA ASN A 66 -5.87 -5.16 14.67
C ASN A 66 -4.87 -4.39 15.54
N THR A 67 -4.10 -5.08 16.34
CA THR A 67 -3.08 -4.47 17.19
C THR A 67 -1.70 -4.83 16.68
N LYS A 68 -0.83 -3.83 16.54
CA LYS A 68 0.58 -4.01 16.22
C LYS A 68 1.43 -3.53 17.37
N TYR A 69 2.39 -4.32 17.77
CA TYR A 69 3.42 -3.90 18.73
C TYR A 69 4.57 -3.25 17.96
N TYR A 70 4.79 -1.98 18.19
CA TYR A 70 5.86 -1.20 17.55
C TYR A 70 6.40 -0.16 18.55
N ASN A 71 7.73 -0.02 18.64
CA ASN A 71 8.42 0.89 19.57
C ASN A 71 7.91 0.77 21.01
N ASN A 72 7.84 -0.45 21.53
CA ASN A 72 7.37 -0.75 22.90
C ASN A 72 5.94 -0.28 23.23
N THR A 73 5.14 -0.02 22.21
CA THR A 73 3.76 0.44 22.36
C THR A 73 2.82 -0.38 21.48
N THR A 74 1.61 -0.65 21.96
CA THR A 74 0.56 -1.30 21.17
C THR A 74 -0.19 -0.22 20.39
N TRP A 75 -0.26 -0.39 19.09
CA TRP A 75 -0.98 0.51 18.17
C TRP A 75 -2.22 -0.20 17.63
N ALA A 76 -3.37 0.49 17.68
CA ALA A 76 -4.54 0.03 16.94
C ALA A 76 -4.33 0.28 15.44
N TRP A 77 -4.74 -0.68 14.63
CA TRP A 77 -4.62 -0.62 13.18
C TRP A 77 -5.91 -1.09 12.51
N ARG A 78 -6.42 -0.32 11.55
CA ARG A 78 -7.66 -0.60 10.83
C ARG A 78 -7.38 -0.87 9.36
N ASN A 79 -6.88 -2.07 9.03
CA ASN A 79 -6.52 -2.42 7.66
C ASN A 79 -7.08 -3.78 7.18
N LYS A 80 -7.97 -4.39 7.94
CA LYS A 80 -8.49 -5.72 7.62
C LYS A 80 -9.42 -5.74 6.40
N SER A 81 -10.07 -4.62 6.08
CA SER A 81 -11.07 -4.52 5.01
C SER A 81 -10.52 -4.48 3.58
N ARG A 82 -9.21 -4.58 3.38
CA ARG A 82 -8.59 -4.53 2.02
C ARG A 82 -9.06 -5.64 1.08
N TYR A 83 -9.57 -6.74 1.59
CA TYR A 83 -10.19 -7.79 0.76
C TYR A 83 -11.43 -7.31 0.01
N LEU A 84 -12.04 -6.21 0.43
CA LEU A 84 -13.19 -5.60 -0.26
C LEU A 84 -12.76 -4.81 -1.52
N ALA A 85 -11.47 -4.65 -1.78
CA ALA A 85 -10.96 -3.81 -2.85
C ALA A 85 -11.51 -4.17 -4.23
N TYR A 86 -11.68 -5.47 -4.52
CA TYR A 86 -12.25 -5.92 -5.78
C TYR A 86 -13.69 -5.46 -5.99
N GLU A 87 -14.53 -5.62 -4.97
CA GLU A 87 -15.95 -5.27 -5.03
C GLU A 87 -16.16 -3.75 -5.02
N LEU A 88 -15.40 -3.04 -4.20
CA LEU A 88 -15.60 -1.60 -3.99
C LEU A 88 -14.90 -0.71 -5.03
N SER A 89 -13.95 -1.26 -5.79
CA SER A 89 -13.33 -0.48 -6.85
C SER A 89 -14.33 -0.15 -7.95
N PRO A 90 -14.46 1.14 -8.36
CA PRO A 90 -15.29 1.53 -9.49
C PRO A 90 -14.61 1.33 -10.86
N TYR A 91 -13.36 0.84 -10.89
CA TYR A 91 -12.53 0.78 -12.08
C TYR A 91 -12.39 -0.66 -12.61
N ASP A 92 -12.21 -0.80 -13.93
CA ASP A 92 -11.90 -2.09 -14.58
C ASP A 92 -10.47 -2.53 -14.26
N THR A 93 -9.53 -1.57 -14.24
CA THR A 93 -8.15 -1.76 -13.80
C THR A 93 -7.87 -0.87 -12.61
N THR A 94 -7.42 -1.44 -11.52
CA THR A 94 -7.26 -0.76 -10.23
C THR A 94 -5.84 -0.88 -9.70
N ILE A 95 -5.30 0.24 -9.23
CA ILE A 95 -4.10 0.26 -8.38
C ILE A 95 -4.58 0.44 -6.93
N LEU A 96 -4.42 -0.58 -6.11
CA LEU A 96 -4.66 -0.51 -4.67
C LEU A 96 -3.36 -0.10 -3.99
N LEU A 97 -3.37 1.06 -3.32
CA LEU A 97 -2.21 1.63 -2.63
C LEU A 97 -2.42 1.72 -1.12
N ASP A 98 -1.34 1.55 -0.36
CA ASP A 98 -1.27 2.07 1.00
C ASP A 98 -1.16 3.61 0.97
N ALA A 99 -1.76 4.26 1.97
CA ALA A 99 -1.76 5.72 2.08
C ALA A 99 -0.35 6.32 2.29
N ASP A 100 0.60 5.51 2.71
CA ASP A 100 1.99 5.85 2.98
C ASP A 100 2.97 5.48 1.85
N TYR A 101 2.43 5.21 0.67
CA TYR A 101 3.21 5.01 -0.56
C TYR A 101 3.26 6.31 -1.38
N LEU A 102 4.45 6.80 -1.63
CA LEU A 102 4.73 7.99 -2.44
C LEU A 102 5.05 7.57 -3.87
N ALA A 103 4.12 7.76 -4.78
CA ALA A 103 4.34 7.57 -6.21
C ALA A 103 5.00 8.83 -6.80
N LEU A 104 6.31 8.90 -6.73
CA LEU A 104 7.12 10.01 -7.24
C LEU A 104 7.47 9.85 -8.73
N THR A 105 7.16 8.71 -9.32
CA THR A 105 7.41 8.41 -10.73
C THR A 105 6.15 7.87 -11.42
N ASP A 106 6.19 7.80 -12.74
CA ASP A 106 5.12 7.23 -13.56
C ASP A 106 5.20 5.70 -13.72
N ASN A 107 6.09 5.03 -12.99
CA ASN A 107 6.36 3.60 -13.17
C ASN A 107 5.10 2.74 -13.05
N LEU A 108 4.17 3.07 -12.16
CA LEU A 108 2.93 2.32 -12.01
C LEU A 108 2.05 2.37 -13.26
N LEU A 109 2.12 3.43 -14.08
CA LEU A 109 1.37 3.52 -15.34
C LEU A 109 1.84 2.45 -16.35
N LYS A 110 3.14 2.12 -16.35
CA LYS A 110 3.72 1.12 -17.27
C LYS A 110 3.12 -0.28 -17.06
N LEU A 111 2.60 -0.56 -15.86
CA LEU A 111 1.93 -1.82 -15.56
C LEU A 111 0.54 -1.89 -16.23
N LEU A 112 -0.15 -0.77 -16.36
CA LEU A 112 -1.54 -0.72 -16.82
C LEU A 112 -1.68 -1.08 -18.31
N ASP A 113 -0.60 -1.06 -19.07
CA ASP A 113 -0.57 -1.40 -20.49
C ASP A 113 -0.16 -2.88 -20.73
N THR A 114 0.08 -3.63 -19.65
CA THR A 114 0.44 -5.05 -19.73
C THR A 114 -0.78 -5.96 -19.53
N HIS A 115 -0.66 -7.22 -19.94
CA HIS A 115 -1.72 -8.20 -19.74
C HIS A 115 -1.49 -8.97 -18.44
N PHE A 116 -2.40 -8.83 -17.47
CA PHE A 116 -2.36 -9.53 -16.18
C PHE A 116 -3.75 -9.67 -15.59
N ASP A 117 -3.92 -10.59 -14.65
CA ASP A 117 -5.07 -10.61 -13.74
C ASP A 117 -4.79 -9.70 -12.54
N TYR A 118 -3.66 -9.91 -11.87
CA TYR A 118 -3.16 -9.07 -10.78
C TYR A 118 -1.63 -9.09 -10.72
N LEU A 119 -1.07 -8.04 -10.12
CA LEU A 119 0.36 -7.90 -9.83
C LEU A 119 0.53 -7.43 -8.39
N ILE A 120 1.48 -8.03 -7.66
CA ILE A 120 1.79 -7.67 -6.26
C ILE A 120 3.29 -7.47 -6.13
N VAL A 121 3.72 -6.52 -5.29
CA VAL A 121 5.14 -6.32 -4.98
C VAL A 121 5.69 -7.56 -4.27
N LYS A 122 6.80 -8.10 -4.78
CA LYS A 122 7.47 -9.26 -4.21
C LYS A 122 8.45 -8.87 -3.11
N ASP A 123 9.36 -7.97 -3.44
CA ASP A 123 10.51 -7.64 -2.60
C ASP A 123 10.51 -6.15 -2.26
N SER A 124 11.02 -5.82 -1.10
CA SER A 124 11.31 -4.45 -0.69
C SER A 124 12.73 -4.36 -0.12
N TYR A 125 13.40 -3.25 -0.32
CA TYR A 125 14.72 -2.98 0.23
C TYR A 125 14.75 -1.62 0.93
N ASN A 126 15.67 -1.46 1.85
CA ASN A 126 15.88 -0.20 2.60
C ASN A 126 17.14 0.54 2.13
N THR A 127 17.50 1.62 2.82
CA THR A 127 18.69 2.43 2.55
C THR A 127 20.03 1.69 2.65
N GLN A 128 20.04 0.51 3.23
CA GLN A 128 21.24 -0.35 3.33
C GLN A 128 21.25 -1.44 2.25
N GLU A 129 20.34 -1.34 1.27
CA GLU A 129 20.12 -2.37 0.23
C GLU A 129 19.77 -3.76 0.80
N VAL A 130 19.37 -3.79 2.07
CA VAL A 130 18.93 -5.03 2.71
C VAL A 130 17.49 -5.29 2.31
N LEU A 131 17.23 -6.47 1.75
CA LEU A 131 15.87 -6.93 1.53
C LEU A 131 15.14 -6.97 2.87
N THR A 132 14.09 -6.18 2.97
CA THR A 132 13.24 -6.19 4.15
C THR A 132 12.46 -7.50 4.17
N GLN A 133 12.94 -8.43 4.98
CA GLN A 133 12.28 -9.71 5.19
C GLN A 133 11.13 -9.57 6.18
N PRO A 134 10.11 -10.41 6.08
CA PRO A 134 9.04 -10.43 7.06
C PRO A 134 9.61 -10.70 8.46
N MET A 135 9.07 -10.01 9.45
CA MET A 135 9.47 -10.20 10.85
C MET A 135 9.10 -11.57 11.41
N ALA A 136 8.32 -12.35 10.69
CA ALA A 136 7.93 -13.71 11.09
C ALA A 136 8.63 -14.76 10.25
N ARG A 137 9.10 -15.81 10.89
CA ARG A 137 9.55 -17.03 10.20
C ARG A 137 8.32 -17.80 9.75
N GLY A 138 8.32 -18.24 8.50
CA GLY A 138 7.25 -19.02 7.92
C GLY A 138 7.76 -19.94 6.81
N SER A 139 6.90 -20.81 6.32
CA SER A 139 7.19 -21.68 5.18
C SER A 139 7.02 -20.99 3.83
N ILE A 140 6.51 -19.78 3.82
CA ILE A 140 6.31 -18.96 2.62
C ILE A 140 6.91 -17.57 2.82
N ASN A 141 7.35 -16.96 1.73
CA ASN A 141 7.68 -15.54 1.71
C ASN A 141 6.37 -14.74 1.62
N PHE A 142 6.26 -13.64 2.35
CA PHE A 142 5.11 -12.76 2.18
C PHE A 142 5.29 -11.89 0.94
N LEU A 143 4.17 -11.30 0.51
CA LEU A 143 4.14 -10.29 -0.55
C LEU A 143 3.83 -8.93 0.08
N TRP A 144 4.39 -7.87 -0.47
CA TRP A 144 4.10 -6.53 0.00
C TRP A 144 2.76 -6.06 -0.58
N ALA A 145 1.70 -6.14 0.22
CA ALA A 145 0.38 -5.68 -0.17
C ALA A 145 0.26 -4.14 -0.23
N THR A 146 1.35 -3.41 -0.03
CA THR A 146 1.43 -1.95 -0.17
C THR A 146 0.99 -1.48 -1.54
N VAL A 147 1.35 -2.23 -2.58
CA VAL A 147 0.90 -1.99 -3.96
C VAL A 147 0.37 -3.30 -4.55
N VAL A 148 -0.91 -3.30 -4.92
CA VAL A 148 -1.56 -4.38 -5.65
C VAL A 148 -2.25 -3.79 -6.88
N VAL A 149 -1.86 -4.23 -8.07
CA VAL A 149 -2.52 -3.82 -9.31
C VAL A 149 -3.38 -4.96 -9.81
N PHE A 150 -4.63 -4.70 -10.20
CA PHE A 150 -5.51 -5.76 -10.63
C PHE A 150 -6.54 -5.33 -11.68
N ASN A 151 -6.91 -6.27 -12.53
CA ASN A 151 -8.05 -6.18 -13.44
C ASN A 151 -9.26 -6.92 -12.85
N LYS A 152 -10.48 -6.49 -13.19
CA LYS A 152 -11.71 -7.20 -12.81
C LYS A 152 -11.88 -8.48 -13.61
N THR A 153 -11.11 -9.52 -13.25
CA THR A 153 -11.20 -10.87 -13.82
C THR A 153 -11.70 -11.86 -12.77
N GLN A 154 -12.11 -13.05 -13.23
CA GLN A 154 -12.54 -14.10 -12.29
C GLN A 154 -11.40 -14.59 -11.39
N ILE A 155 -10.16 -14.62 -11.90
CA ILE A 155 -8.97 -15.00 -11.12
C ILE A 155 -8.73 -14.00 -10.01
N THR A 156 -8.82 -12.73 -10.31
CA THR A 156 -8.67 -11.66 -9.31
C THR A 156 -9.82 -11.70 -8.28
N LYS A 157 -11.05 -11.94 -8.71
CA LYS A 157 -12.18 -12.13 -7.80
C LYS A 157 -11.89 -13.24 -6.80
N ASN A 158 -11.46 -14.39 -7.29
CA ASN A 158 -11.11 -15.54 -6.44
C ASN A 158 -9.97 -15.20 -5.47
N LEU A 159 -8.97 -14.38 -5.90
CA LEU A 159 -7.89 -13.91 -5.03
C LEU A 159 -8.46 -13.15 -3.82
N PHE A 160 -9.29 -12.14 -4.06
CA PHE A 160 -9.84 -11.30 -2.98
C PHE A 160 -10.83 -12.05 -2.09
N GLU A 161 -11.65 -12.95 -2.64
CA GLU A 161 -12.51 -13.86 -1.85
C GLU A 161 -11.68 -14.78 -0.95
N LEU A 162 -10.53 -15.25 -1.43
CA LEU A 162 -9.64 -16.08 -0.64
C LEU A 162 -8.91 -15.24 0.45
N VAL A 163 -8.51 -14.00 0.14
CA VAL A 163 -7.98 -13.06 1.16
C VAL A 163 -9.00 -12.84 2.28
N ALA A 164 -10.28 -12.63 1.94
CA ALA A 164 -11.36 -12.52 2.93
C ALA A 164 -11.50 -13.78 3.80
N ARG A 165 -11.43 -14.97 3.19
CA ARG A 165 -11.48 -16.25 3.91
C ARG A 165 -10.29 -16.43 4.83
N ILE A 166 -9.09 -16.01 4.38
CA ILE A 166 -7.86 -16.07 5.17
C ILE A 166 -7.96 -15.11 6.35
N GLU A 167 -8.44 -13.89 6.16
CA GLU A 167 -8.67 -12.92 7.23
C GLU A 167 -9.58 -13.53 8.31
N ASN A 168 -10.74 -14.06 7.94
CA ASN A 168 -11.69 -14.66 8.86
C ASN A 168 -11.15 -15.89 9.62
N ARG A 169 -10.11 -16.57 9.10
CA ARG A 169 -9.51 -17.77 9.70
C ARG A 169 -7.98 -17.65 9.79
N TYR A 170 -7.50 -16.47 10.08
CA TYR A 170 -6.08 -16.15 9.96
C TYR A 170 -5.18 -17.08 10.77
N SER A 171 -5.54 -17.38 12.02
CA SER A 171 -4.75 -18.30 12.88
C SER A 171 -4.63 -19.71 12.30
N TYR A 172 -5.70 -20.21 11.66
CA TYR A 172 -5.66 -21.52 10.98
C TYR A 172 -4.65 -21.51 9.82
N TYR A 173 -4.68 -20.46 8.98
CA TYR A 173 -3.74 -20.34 7.86
C TYR A 173 -2.31 -20.09 8.33
N CYS A 174 -2.12 -19.32 9.39
CA CYS A 174 -0.80 -19.15 10.00
C CYS A 174 -0.22 -20.49 10.49
N ALA A 175 -1.04 -21.33 11.13
CA ALA A 175 -0.60 -22.65 11.55
C ALA A 175 -0.26 -23.55 10.35
N MET A 176 -1.09 -23.53 9.30
CA MET A 176 -0.87 -24.34 8.08
C MET A 176 0.44 -23.98 7.37
N PHE A 177 0.78 -22.69 7.33
CA PHE A 177 1.99 -22.18 6.65
C PHE A 177 3.15 -21.90 7.60
N ASN A 178 3.04 -22.35 8.86
CA ASN A 178 4.06 -22.15 9.89
C ASN A 178 4.47 -20.68 10.07
N ILE A 179 3.49 -19.78 10.06
CA ILE A 179 3.67 -18.33 10.24
C ILE A 179 3.48 -18.01 11.72
N PHE A 180 4.52 -17.50 12.37
CA PHE A 180 4.51 -17.23 13.81
C PHE A 180 3.91 -15.88 14.20
N ASN A 181 3.41 -15.10 13.26
CA ASN A 181 2.78 -13.82 13.54
C ASN A 181 1.30 -14.01 13.87
N GLN A 182 0.89 -13.67 15.08
CA GLN A 182 -0.50 -13.79 15.53
C GLN A 182 -1.39 -12.63 15.09
N SER A 183 -0.81 -11.47 14.78
CA SER A 183 -1.56 -10.32 14.30
C SER A 183 -1.80 -10.44 12.80
N TYR A 184 -3.03 -10.14 12.35
CA TYR A 184 -3.36 -10.17 10.94
C TYR A 184 -2.47 -9.23 10.12
N ARG A 185 -1.99 -9.72 8.98
CA ARG A 185 -1.24 -8.94 8.01
C ARG A 185 -1.74 -9.23 6.60
N ASN A 186 -2.08 -8.16 5.88
CA ASN A 186 -2.44 -8.26 4.46
C ASN A 186 -1.34 -8.94 3.63
N ASP A 187 -0.09 -8.63 3.92
CA ASP A 187 1.07 -9.18 3.23
C ASP A 187 1.06 -10.72 3.21
N TYR A 188 0.79 -11.35 4.36
CA TYR A 188 0.65 -12.79 4.44
C TYR A 188 -0.66 -13.30 3.85
N ALA A 189 -1.76 -12.58 4.05
CA ALA A 189 -3.04 -12.98 3.49
C ALA A 189 -3.02 -13.03 1.96
N PHE A 190 -2.45 -12.01 1.31
CA PHE A 190 -2.23 -12.00 -0.12
C PHE A 190 -1.23 -13.06 -0.59
N ALA A 191 -0.11 -13.26 0.15
CA ALA A 191 0.86 -14.28 -0.18
C ALA A 191 0.28 -15.70 -0.13
N ILE A 192 -0.51 -16.01 0.89
CA ILE A 192 -1.20 -17.30 1.03
C ILE A 192 -2.25 -17.48 -0.09
N ALA A 193 -3.04 -16.44 -0.35
CA ALA A 193 -4.07 -16.48 -1.39
C ALA A 193 -3.45 -16.69 -2.78
N ASP A 194 -2.39 -15.95 -3.09
CA ASP A 194 -1.63 -16.08 -4.34
C ASP A 194 -1.07 -17.49 -4.51
N LEU A 195 -0.43 -18.03 -3.46
CA LEU A 195 0.14 -19.37 -3.49
C LEU A 195 -0.92 -20.46 -3.74
N ILE A 196 -2.08 -20.37 -3.09
CA ILE A 196 -3.17 -21.33 -3.26
C ILE A 196 -3.77 -21.26 -4.66
N ILE A 197 -4.05 -20.04 -5.16
CA ILE A 197 -4.63 -19.84 -6.50
C ILE A 197 -3.70 -20.33 -7.60
N ASN A 198 -2.40 -20.21 -7.40
CA ASN A 198 -1.40 -20.69 -8.37
C ASN A 198 -1.03 -22.17 -8.18
N GLY A 199 -1.85 -22.95 -7.46
CA GLY A 199 -1.63 -24.39 -7.26
C GLY A 199 -0.34 -24.67 -6.47
N TYR A 200 -0.02 -23.82 -5.50
CA TYR A 200 1.20 -23.90 -4.67
C TYR A 200 2.51 -23.66 -5.43
N HIS A 201 2.44 -22.97 -6.58
CA HIS A 201 3.61 -22.53 -7.33
C HIS A 201 3.81 -21.02 -7.21
N LEU A 202 5.06 -20.59 -7.23
CA LEU A 202 5.42 -19.17 -7.32
C LEU A 202 5.31 -18.72 -8.78
N ASP A 203 4.35 -17.87 -9.09
CA ASP A 203 4.20 -17.29 -10.43
C ASP A 203 4.82 -15.88 -10.46
N ASN A 204 6.02 -15.79 -11.05
CA ASN A 204 6.71 -14.51 -11.19
C ASN A 204 6.01 -13.54 -12.16
N ASN A 205 5.14 -14.03 -13.06
CA ASN A 205 4.37 -13.17 -13.96
C ASN A 205 3.29 -12.36 -13.23
N LYS A 206 2.99 -12.70 -11.97
CA LYS A 206 2.06 -11.98 -11.09
C LYS A 206 2.79 -11.07 -10.11
N ARG A 207 4.02 -10.66 -10.44
CA ARG A 207 4.83 -9.77 -9.62
C ARG A 207 5.07 -8.45 -10.33
N ILE A 208 5.05 -7.38 -9.57
CA ILE A 208 5.55 -6.09 -10.04
C ILE A 208 7.04 -6.28 -10.35
N PRO A 209 7.52 -5.88 -11.55
CA PRO A 209 8.85 -6.26 -12.03
C PRO A 209 10.02 -5.50 -11.40
N TRP A 210 9.76 -4.77 -10.32
CA TRP A 210 10.80 -4.08 -9.52
C TRP A 210 10.56 -4.25 -8.04
N SER A 211 11.60 -4.08 -7.25
CA SER A 211 11.52 -4.07 -5.79
C SER A 211 11.08 -2.70 -5.30
N MET A 212 10.27 -2.67 -4.27
CA MET A 212 9.84 -1.44 -3.61
C MET A 212 10.96 -0.91 -2.70
N PHE A 213 11.19 0.40 -2.72
CA PHE A 213 12.06 1.02 -1.74
C PHE A 213 11.24 1.43 -0.51
N THR A 214 11.67 0.95 0.68
CA THR A 214 11.03 1.29 1.95
C THR A 214 11.98 2.11 2.82
N PHE A 215 11.51 3.27 3.28
CA PHE A 215 12.22 4.06 4.27
C PHE A 215 11.64 3.78 5.65
N ASP A 216 12.43 3.17 6.52
CA ASP A 216 12.02 2.59 7.80
C ASP A 216 12.53 3.35 9.04
N SER A 217 13.14 4.51 8.83
CA SER A 217 13.66 5.37 9.90
C SER A 217 12.85 6.66 10.04
N ASP A 218 12.95 7.31 11.19
CA ASP A 218 12.32 8.60 11.45
C ASP A 218 12.91 9.69 10.54
N ILE A 219 12.04 10.42 9.85
CA ILE A 219 12.41 11.45 8.88
C ILE A 219 12.26 12.83 9.53
N LYS A 220 13.24 13.71 9.30
CA LYS A 220 13.18 15.13 9.70
C LYS A 220 12.84 16.04 8.55
N ASN A 221 13.37 15.75 7.39
CA ASN A 221 13.12 16.51 6.17
C ASN A 221 13.36 15.68 4.92
N MET A 222 12.63 16.00 3.87
CA MET A 222 12.85 15.47 2.54
C MET A 222 12.82 16.61 1.54
N GLU A 223 13.75 16.59 0.60
CA GLU A 223 13.86 17.60 -0.46
C GLU A 223 14.23 16.92 -1.78
N ARG A 224 13.78 17.50 -2.89
CA ARG A 224 14.20 17.09 -4.23
C ARG A 224 15.30 18.03 -4.72
N LEU A 225 16.40 17.45 -5.17
CA LEU A 225 17.49 18.19 -5.81
C LEU A 225 17.80 17.51 -7.17
N ASN A 226 17.35 18.11 -8.24
CA ASN A 226 17.44 17.53 -9.60
C ASN A 226 16.78 16.13 -9.66
N GLU A 227 17.56 15.12 -10.05
CA GLU A 227 17.15 13.72 -10.15
C GLU A 227 17.35 12.92 -8.85
N SER A 228 17.61 13.60 -7.75
CA SER A 228 17.85 12.98 -6.44
C SER A 228 16.85 13.45 -5.40
N LEU A 229 16.56 12.56 -4.45
CA LEU A 229 15.90 12.88 -3.19
C LEU A 229 16.93 12.87 -2.07
N ILE A 230 16.89 13.88 -1.23
CA ILE A 230 17.68 13.94 -0.01
C ILE A 230 16.74 13.75 1.16
N ILE A 231 16.90 12.65 1.88
CA ILE A 231 16.11 12.31 3.06
C ILE A 231 16.99 12.45 4.29
N ARG A 232 16.65 13.39 5.17
CA ARG A 232 17.40 13.67 6.39
C ARG A 232 16.73 13.02 7.60
N THR A 233 17.55 12.35 8.39
CA THR A 233 17.20 11.82 9.70
C THR A 233 17.97 12.58 10.78
N ASP A 234 17.79 12.25 12.06
CA ASP A 234 18.60 12.83 13.14
C ASP A 234 20.09 12.49 13.00
N LYS A 235 20.44 11.40 12.33
CA LYS A 235 21.81 10.88 12.28
C LYS A 235 22.49 11.07 10.92
N ASN A 236 21.72 10.97 9.84
CA ASN A 236 22.27 10.85 8.49
C ASN A 236 21.44 11.63 7.48
N ALA A 237 22.06 11.93 6.33
CA ALA A 237 21.36 12.31 5.11
C ALA A 237 21.55 11.18 4.07
N HIS A 238 20.45 10.71 3.51
CA HIS A 238 20.44 9.70 2.47
C HIS A 238 20.14 10.38 1.14
N ILE A 239 21.01 10.20 0.16
CA ILE A 239 20.82 10.70 -1.20
C ILE A 239 20.49 9.52 -2.08
N ILE A 240 19.30 9.51 -2.64
CA ILE A 240 18.80 8.42 -3.49
C ILE A 240 18.26 9.00 -4.81
N PRO A 241 18.22 8.23 -5.91
CA PRO A 241 17.52 8.65 -7.11
C PRO A 241 16.03 8.94 -6.82
N VAL A 242 15.42 9.83 -7.61
CA VAL A 242 13.94 9.98 -7.56
C VAL A 242 13.29 8.68 -7.95
N GLN A 243 12.56 8.10 -7.03
CA GLN A 243 11.85 6.83 -7.18
C GLN A 243 10.64 6.78 -6.25
N ASP A 244 9.75 5.83 -6.47
CA ASP A 244 8.62 5.60 -5.58
C ASP A 244 9.09 5.06 -4.22
N ILE A 245 8.48 5.52 -3.13
CA ILE A 245 8.93 5.22 -1.76
C ILE A 245 7.74 4.82 -0.88
N HIS A 246 7.88 3.73 -0.15
CA HIS A 246 7.03 3.40 0.99
C HIS A 246 7.64 3.99 2.27
N ILE A 247 6.95 4.89 2.94
CA ILE A 247 7.42 5.57 4.16
C ILE A 247 6.75 5.00 5.39
N MET A 248 7.54 4.44 6.31
CA MET A 248 7.01 3.87 7.54
C MET A 248 6.73 4.92 8.63
N ASP A 249 7.36 6.10 8.57
CA ASP A 249 7.17 7.20 9.52
C ASP A 249 5.88 7.98 9.24
N LYS A 250 4.80 7.59 9.93
CA LYS A 250 3.49 8.23 9.80
C LYS A 250 3.45 9.65 10.37
N LEU A 251 4.27 9.93 11.39
CA LEU A 251 4.32 11.27 11.99
C LEU A 251 4.99 12.26 11.03
N TYR A 252 6.01 11.82 10.31
CA TYR A 252 6.58 12.64 9.24
C TYR A 252 5.55 12.94 8.15
N LEU A 253 4.79 11.94 7.70
CA LEU A 253 3.75 12.13 6.68
C LEU A 253 2.64 13.09 7.10
N LEU A 254 2.46 13.34 8.39
CA LEU A 254 1.53 14.33 8.95
C LEU A 254 2.18 15.70 9.19
N SER A 255 3.50 15.80 9.14
CA SER A 255 4.24 17.02 9.47
C SER A 255 4.08 18.12 8.42
N ASP A 256 4.36 19.36 8.83
CA ASP A 256 4.46 20.51 7.91
C ASP A 256 5.65 20.37 6.97
N SER A 257 6.75 19.73 7.40
CA SER A 257 7.91 19.46 6.55
C SER A 257 7.52 18.61 5.34
N TYR A 258 6.73 17.55 5.53
CA TYR A 258 6.23 16.74 4.42
C TYR A 258 5.23 17.50 3.54
N LYS A 259 4.35 18.29 4.15
CA LYS A 259 3.41 19.14 3.40
C LYS A 259 4.16 20.10 2.46
N ASN A 260 5.19 20.79 2.97
CA ASN A 260 6.00 21.69 2.17
C ASN A 260 6.72 20.95 1.03
N PHE A 261 7.34 19.79 1.32
CA PHE A 261 7.92 18.94 0.29
C PHE A 261 6.92 18.58 -0.80
N LEU A 262 5.71 18.19 -0.44
CA LEU A 262 4.66 17.80 -1.38
C LEU A 262 4.25 18.98 -2.27
N GLU A 263 4.05 20.15 -1.67
CA GLU A 263 3.70 21.38 -2.41
C GLU A 263 4.82 21.79 -3.39
N GLU A 264 6.07 21.75 -2.96
CA GLU A 264 7.23 22.01 -3.81
C GLU A 264 7.34 21.00 -4.94
N TYR A 265 7.15 19.70 -4.64
CA TYR A 265 7.22 18.62 -5.62
C TYR A 265 6.16 18.77 -6.71
N ILE A 266 4.92 19.07 -6.33
CA ILE A 266 3.78 19.24 -7.26
C ILE A 266 3.95 20.51 -8.12
N ASN A 267 4.49 21.58 -7.56
CA ASN A 267 4.65 22.86 -8.26
C ASN A 267 5.92 22.94 -9.13
N ALA A 268 6.89 22.06 -8.95
CA ALA A 268 8.16 22.05 -9.69
C ALA A 268 8.13 21.24 -10.99
N ALA A 269 7.01 20.58 -11.33
CA ALA A 269 6.85 19.69 -12.48
C ALA A 269 6.10 20.36 -13.68
#